data_e8fc4c6475f13b5ceb60202fd37a2f51
#
_entry.id   e8fc4c6475f13b5ceb60202fd37a2f51
#
_cell.length_a   1.000
_cell.length_b   1.000
_cell.length_c   1.000
_cell.angle_alpha   90.00
_cell.angle_beta   90.00
_cell.angle_gamma   90.00
#
_symmetry.space_group_name_H-M   'P 1'
#
loop_
_entity.id
_entity.type
_entity.pdbx_description
1 polymer ?
#
loop_
_entity_poly.entity_id
_entity_poly.type
_entity_poly.pdbx_seq_one_letter_code
_entity_poly.pdbx_strand_id
1 'polypeptide(L)'
;LKEVDMRNFEEPEDYDKGTVSDEVPDIVTSYETPTALGDDMMDTAVEYMGDLYSLPAPVSAFTANGWEIQDAEDTPYVEGGGIAFIDMMKNNQSIHFSVYNETENATALENCFVRELSFATYDPESIEMKLSGDITLGADKAELIKMADEKGYISEENDDYLRIYPNKDSKIRNYVEFWFNKDEDSNKAASVTAHHE
;
A
#
# COMPACT_ATOMS: atom_id res chain seq x y z
N LEU A 1 13.23 29.24 33.85
CA LEU A 1 13.19 28.63 32.53
C LEU A 1 14.44 29.13 31.79
N LYS A 2 15.41 28.23 31.53
CA LYS A 2 16.59 28.55 30.70
C LYS A 2 16.11 28.50 29.27
N GLU A 3 16.26 29.59 28.51
CA GLU A 3 16.16 29.56 27.06
C GLU A 3 17.17 28.54 26.51
N VAL A 4 16.64 27.54 25.79
CA VAL A 4 17.47 26.60 25.00
C VAL A 4 17.87 27.35 23.73
N ASP A 5 19.17 27.65 23.60
CA ASP A 5 19.72 28.30 22.41
C ASP A 5 19.70 27.30 21.23
N MET A 6 18.71 27.43 20.35
CA MET A 6 18.51 26.56 19.19
C MET A 6 19.50 26.82 18.03
N ARG A 7 20.50 27.68 18.22
CA ARG A 7 21.47 28.04 17.18
C ARG A 7 22.68 27.09 17.05
N ASN A 8 22.79 26.10 17.91
CA ASN A 8 23.83 25.06 17.87
C ASN A 8 23.23 23.65 17.72
N PHE A 9 22.25 23.48 16.82
CA PHE A 9 22.06 22.17 16.25
C PHE A 9 23.19 22.01 15.22
N GLU A 10 24.27 21.34 15.61
CA GLU A 10 25.15 20.71 14.65
C GLU A 10 24.28 19.69 13.92
N GLU A 11 24.15 19.83 12.59
CA GLU A 11 23.59 18.78 11.75
C GLU A 11 24.34 17.50 12.12
N PRO A 12 23.65 16.37 12.39
CA PRO A 12 24.33 15.13 12.68
C PRO A 12 25.34 14.89 11.54
N GLU A 13 26.63 14.77 11.94
CA GLU A 13 27.70 14.39 11.02
C GLU A 13 27.20 13.20 10.19
N ASP A 14 27.42 13.26 8.86
CA ASP A 14 27.03 12.29 7.85
C ASP A 14 26.76 10.91 8.45
N TYR A 15 25.50 10.58 8.62
CA TYR A 15 25.12 9.18 8.75
C TYR A 15 25.82 8.47 7.61
N ASP A 16 26.61 7.46 7.92
CA ASP A 16 27.24 6.58 6.94
C ASP A 16 26.10 6.03 6.06
N LYS A 17 25.81 6.76 5.00
CA LYS A 17 24.79 6.44 4.02
C LYS A 17 25.33 5.24 3.28
N GLY A 18 25.25 4.06 3.87
CA GLY A 18 25.80 2.82 3.35
C GLY A 18 25.88 2.79 1.81
N THR A 19 26.69 1.96 1.25
CA THR A 19 26.84 1.90 -0.21
C THR A 19 25.48 1.68 -0.86
N VAL A 20 25.00 2.65 -1.63
CA VAL A 20 23.77 2.48 -2.43
C VAL A 20 24.08 1.42 -3.49
N SER A 21 23.28 0.39 -3.55
CA SER A 21 23.42 -0.67 -4.55
C SER A 21 22.85 -0.21 -5.88
N ASP A 22 23.63 -0.32 -6.96
CA ASP A 22 23.15 -0.11 -8.34
C ASP A 22 22.46 -1.39 -8.90
N GLU A 23 22.44 -2.48 -8.11
CA GLU A 23 21.85 -3.74 -8.52
C GLU A 23 20.32 -3.69 -8.36
N VAL A 24 19.60 -4.01 -9.44
CA VAL A 24 18.14 -4.16 -9.38
C VAL A 24 17.83 -5.51 -8.73
N PRO A 25 17.07 -5.55 -7.62
CA PRO A 25 16.74 -6.79 -6.93
C PRO A 25 16.02 -7.80 -7.84
N ASP A 26 16.30 -9.10 -7.67
CA ASP A 26 15.65 -10.15 -8.46
C ASP A 26 14.11 -10.09 -8.36
N ILE A 27 13.57 -9.75 -7.21
CA ILE A 27 12.12 -9.61 -7.00
C ILE A 27 11.52 -8.49 -7.87
N VAL A 28 12.26 -7.41 -8.15
CA VAL A 28 11.83 -6.35 -9.08
C VAL A 28 11.89 -6.85 -10.52
N THR A 29 12.96 -7.53 -10.91
CA THR A 29 13.14 -8.04 -12.29
C THR A 29 12.20 -9.17 -12.63
N SER A 30 11.73 -9.94 -11.64
CA SER A 30 10.76 -11.03 -11.79
C SER A 30 9.29 -10.58 -11.63
N TYR A 31 9.04 -9.32 -11.32
CA TYR A 31 7.69 -8.80 -11.19
C TYR A 31 6.90 -8.92 -12.49
N GLU A 32 5.73 -9.52 -12.41
CA GLU A 32 4.81 -9.65 -13.54
C GLU A 32 3.52 -8.88 -13.25
N THR A 33 3.19 -7.94 -14.13
CA THR A 33 1.90 -7.25 -14.08
C THR A 33 0.77 -8.24 -14.36
N PRO A 34 -0.26 -8.37 -13.48
CA PRO A 34 -1.36 -9.27 -13.73
C PRO A 34 -2.16 -8.83 -14.97
N THR A 35 -2.79 -9.78 -15.65
CA THR A 35 -3.61 -9.51 -16.86
C THR A 35 -5.08 -9.39 -16.54
N ALA A 36 -5.50 -9.76 -15.33
CA ALA A 36 -6.88 -9.67 -14.84
C ALA A 36 -6.88 -9.73 -13.31
N LEU A 37 -7.96 -9.29 -12.70
CA LEU A 37 -8.27 -9.56 -11.31
C LEU A 37 -8.62 -11.05 -11.13
N GLY A 38 -8.30 -11.61 -9.97
CA GLY A 38 -8.70 -12.96 -9.59
C GLY A 38 -10.15 -13.05 -9.07
N ASP A 39 -10.60 -14.26 -8.79
CA ASP A 39 -11.93 -14.53 -8.23
C ASP A 39 -11.92 -14.57 -6.68
N ASP A 40 -10.76 -14.47 -6.06
CA ASP A 40 -10.59 -14.56 -4.62
C ASP A 40 -10.15 -13.22 -4.04
N MET A 41 -10.81 -12.76 -2.96
CA MET A 41 -10.46 -11.50 -2.29
C MET A 41 -9.02 -11.46 -1.74
N MET A 42 -8.38 -12.63 -1.58
CA MET A 42 -6.99 -12.74 -1.14
C MET A 42 -5.99 -12.87 -2.29
N ASP A 43 -6.46 -12.84 -3.54
CA ASP A 43 -5.55 -12.72 -4.68
C ASP A 43 -4.84 -11.38 -4.64
N THR A 44 -3.56 -11.37 -4.97
CA THR A 44 -2.69 -10.18 -4.88
C THR A 44 -2.99 -9.13 -5.96
N ALA A 45 -3.77 -9.48 -6.99
CA ALA A 45 -4.10 -8.59 -8.08
C ALA A 45 -5.11 -7.52 -7.63
N VAL A 46 -4.76 -6.27 -7.89
CA VAL A 46 -5.62 -5.09 -7.67
C VAL A 46 -5.64 -4.23 -8.92
N GLU A 47 -6.78 -3.62 -9.20
CA GLU A 47 -6.89 -2.54 -10.18
C GLU A 47 -6.84 -1.20 -9.44
N TYR A 48 -5.96 -0.30 -9.86
CA TYR A 48 -5.77 0.99 -9.24
C TYR A 48 -5.69 2.07 -10.31
N MET A 49 -6.66 2.96 -10.34
CA MET A 49 -6.83 3.97 -11.38
C MET A 49 -6.80 3.41 -12.81
N GLY A 50 -7.41 2.24 -13.02
CA GLY A 50 -7.51 1.56 -14.31
C GLY A 50 -6.30 0.72 -14.72
N ASP A 51 -5.24 0.71 -13.91
CA ASP A 51 -4.06 -0.14 -14.12
C ASP A 51 -4.06 -1.31 -13.15
N LEU A 52 -3.55 -2.46 -13.59
CA LEU A 52 -3.45 -3.67 -12.77
C LEU A 52 -2.08 -3.77 -12.11
N TYR A 53 -2.08 -4.16 -10.84
CA TYR A 53 -0.89 -4.42 -10.04
C TYR A 53 -1.05 -5.72 -9.27
N SER A 54 0.06 -6.42 -9.02
CA SER A 54 0.11 -7.52 -8.05
C SER A 54 0.86 -7.05 -6.82
N LEU A 55 0.22 -7.04 -5.64
CA LEU A 55 0.88 -6.65 -4.40
C LEU A 55 1.68 -7.82 -3.81
N PRO A 56 2.88 -7.57 -3.27
CA PRO A 56 3.60 -6.29 -3.28
C PRO A 56 4.08 -5.91 -4.69
N ALA A 57 3.96 -4.66 -5.06
CA ALA A 57 4.34 -4.14 -6.36
C ALA A 57 5.56 -3.21 -6.25
N PRO A 58 6.57 -3.31 -7.13
CA PRO A 58 7.68 -2.37 -7.11
C PRO A 58 7.22 -0.97 -7.51
N VAL A 59 7.84 0.06 -6.95
CA VAL A 59 7.56 1.45 -7.30
C VAL A 59 7.70 1.67 -8.81
N SER A 60 8.64 0.99 -9.46
CA SER A 60 8.83 1.01 -10.92
C SER A 60 7.60 0.56 -11.71
N ALA A 61 6.72 -0.29 -11.17
CA ALA A 61 5.47 -0.66 -11.82
C ALA A 61 4.47 0.51 -11.86
N PHE A 62 4.47 1.36 -10.86
CA PHE A 62 3.65 2.56 -10.83
C PHE A 62 4.19 3.61 -11.78
N THR A 63 5.51 3.88 -11.77
CA THR A 63 6.12 4.84 -12.69
C THR A 63 5.98 4.44 -14.15
N ALA A 64 6.04 3.13 -14.46
CA ALA A 64 5.77 2.60 -15.79
C ALA A 64 4.34 2.89 -16.29
N ASN A 65 3.39 3.02 -15.37
CA ASN A 65 1.99 3.39 -15.64
C ASN A 65 1.73 4.90 -15.57
N GLY A 66 2.78 5.72 -15.53
CA GLY A 66 2.70 7.17 -15.60
C GLY A 66 2.47 7.87 -14.25
N TRP A 67 2.72 7.19 -13.13
CA TRP A 67 2.83 7.85 -11.85
C TRP A 67 4.19 8.53 -11.73
N GLU A 68 4.22 9.76 -11.26
CA GLU A 68 5.43 10.56 -11.05
C GLU A 68 5.69 10.71 -9.56
N ILE A 69 6.90 10.33 -9.12
CA ILE A 69 7.33 10.51 -7.73
C ILE A 69 7.55 11.99 -7.50
N GLN A 70 6.91 12.55 -6.49
CA GLN A 70 7.11 13.92 -6.07
C GLN A 70 8.31 13.98 -5.11
N ASP A 71 9.08 15.07 -5.19
CA ASP A 71 10.23 15.31 -4.29
C ASP A 71 11.23 14.13 -4.22
N ALA A 72 11.41 13.43 -5.35
CA ALA A 72 12.33 12.28 -5.46
C ALA A 72 13.79 12.64 -5.09
N GLU A 73 14.17 13.91 -5.20
CA GLU A 73 15.50 14.40 -4.80
C GLU A 73 15.71 14.35 -3.28
N ASP A 74 14.63 14.44 -2.50
CA ASP A 74 14.66 14.40 -1.03
C ASP A 74 14.78 12.98 -0.49
N THR A 75 14.29 11.98 -1.26
CA THR A 75 14.34 10.56 -0.89
C THR A 75 14.78 9.73 -2.12
N PRO A 76 16.03 9.85 -2.57
CA PRO A 76 16.49 9.16 -3.79
C PRO A 76 16.71 7.66 -3.60
N TYR A 77 16.86 7.21 -2.37
CA TYR A 77 17.06 5.80 -2.00
C TYR A 77 16.49 5.51 -0.62
N VAL A 78 16.29 4.24 -0.31
CA VAL A 78 15.83 3.73 0.98
C VAL A 78 16.89 2.79 1.53
N GLU A 79 17.23 2.94 2.80
CA GLU A 79 18.19 2.06 3.49
C GLU A 79 17.74 0.61 3.51
N GLY A 80 18.68 -0.33 3.64
CA GLY A 80 18.39 -1.76 3.69
C GLY A 80 17.43 -2.12 4.84
N GLY A 81 16.35 -2.84 4.52
CA GLY A 81 15.28 -3.16 5.45
C GLY A 81 14.46 -1.96 5.92
N GLY A 82 14.65 -0.78 5.29
CA GLY A 82 14.01 0.48 5.67
C GLY A 82 12.65 0.70 5.01
N ILE A 83 11.99 1.77 5.47
CA ILE A 83 10.70 2.24 4.96
C ILE A 83 10.86 3.73 4.64
N ALA A 84 10.30 4.17 3.53
CA ALA A 84 10.13 5.58 3.21
C ALA A 84 8.67 5.88 2.89
N PHE A 85 8.32 7.16 2.99
CA PHE A 85 7.00 7.67 2.62
C PHE A 85 7.19 8.55 1.40
N ILE A 86 6.43 8.31 0.35
CA ILE A 86 6.52 9.06 -0.90
C ILE A 86 5.14 9.51 -1.34
N ASP A 87 5.12 10.67 -1.98
CA ASP A 87 3.97 11.14 -2.73
C ASP A 87 4.16 10.83 -4.22
N MET A 88 3.14 10.30 -4.85
CA MET A 88 3.12 10.10 -6.30
C MET A 88 1.93 10.83 -6.93
N MET A 89 2.11 11.31 -8.14
CA MET A 89 1.08 12.05 -8.88
C MET A 89 0.84 11.41 -10.25
N LYS A 90 -0.45 11.32 -10.63
CA LYS A 90 -0.89 10.95 -11.98
C LYS A 90 -2.18 11.68 -12.30
N ASN A 91 -2.24 12.36 -13.46
CA ASN A 91 -3.44 13.07 -13.93
C ASN A 91 -4.05 14.04 -12.88
N ASN A 92 -3.23 14.80 -12.16
CA ASN A 92 -3.60 15.66 -11.04
C ASN A 92 -4.21 14.93 -9.81
N GLN A 93 -4.04 13.62 -9.73
CA GLN A 93 -4.35 12.82 -8.56
C GLN A 93 -3.06 12.59 -7.79
N SER A 94 -3.07 12.88 -6.49
CA SER A 94 -1.93 12.64 -5.60
C SER A 94 -2.26 11.51 -4.64
N ILE A 95 -1.30 10.64 -4.41
CA ILE A 95 -1.38 9.56 -3.43
C ILE A 95 -0.12 9.50 -2.59
N HIS A 96 -0.28 9.01 -1.37
CA HIS A 96 0.80 8.78 -0.43
C HIS A 96 1.04 7.28 -0.27
N PHE A 97 2.27 6.84 -0.50
CA PHE A 97 2.68 5.45 -0.35
C PHE A 97 3.69 5.28 0.78
N SER A 98 3.52 4.18 1.51
CA SER A 98 4.61 3.58 2.28
C SER A 98 5.35 2.61 1.36
N VAL A 99 6.65 2.82 1.18
CA VAL A 99 7.50 1.97 0.35
C VAL A 99 8.56 1.28 1.20
N TYR A 100 8.85 0.03 0.88
CA TYR A 100 9.68 -0.87 1.66
C TYR A 100 10.88 -1.31 0.83
N ASN A 101 12.08 -1.19 1.40
CA ASN A 101 13.27 -1.83 0.86
C ASN A 101 13.44 -3.20 1.51
N GLU A 102 13.30 -4.27 0.75
CA GLU A 102 13.44 -5.66 1.24
C GLU A 102 14.86 -6.21 1.10
N THR A 103 15.79 -5.42 0.61
CA THR A 103 17.20 -5.81 0.46
C THR A 103 18.03 -5.47 1.71
N GLU A 104 19.24 -6.01 1.80
CA GLU A 104 20.16 -5.70 2.91
C GLU A 104 20.87 -4.35 2.74
N ASN A 105 20.93 -3.83 1.51
CA ASN A 105 21.64 -2.61 1.17
C ASN A 105 20.66 -1.48 0.83
N ALA A 106 21.11 -0.24 0.93
CA ALA A 106 20.36 0.88 0.39
C ALA A 106 20.12 0.68 -1.12
N THR A 107 18.91 0.95 -1.60
CA THR A 107 18.55 0.80 -3.01
C THR A 107 17.74 1.99 -3.49
N ALA A 108 17.77 2.22 -4.80
CA ALA A 108 16.98 3.28 -5.42
C ALA A 108 15.48 3.10 -5.12
N LEU A 109 14.77 4.21 -4.97
CA LEU A 109 13.36 4.22 -4.62
C LEU A 109 12.49 3.38 -5.56
N GLU A 110 12.80 3.35 -6.86
CA GLU A 110 12.10 2.57 -7.88
C GLU A 110 12.19 1.04 -7.65
N ASN A 111 13.18 0.60 -6.89
CA ASN A 111 13.40 -0.80 -6.52
C ASN A 111 12.75 -1.18 -5.17
N CYS A 112 12.08 -0.25 -4.53
CA CYS A 112 11.30 -0.49 -3.31
C CYS A 112 9.89 -0.96 -3.66
N PHE A 113 9.16 -1.48 -2.67
CA PHE A 113 7.85 -2.10 -2.85
C PHE A 113 6.74 -1.35 -2.13
N VAL A 114 5.59 -1.26 -2.79
CA VAL A 114 4.31 -0.91 -2.20
C VAL A 114 3.60 -2.20 -1.81
N ARG A 115 3.23 -2.34 -0.55
CA ARG A 115 2.53 -3.52 -0.01
C ARG A 115 1.06 -3.28 0.23
N GLU A 116 0.64 -2.02 0.30
CA GLU A 116 -0.70 -1.61 0.66
C GLU A 116 -1.25 -0.58 -0.30
N LEU A 117 -2.48 -0.80 -0.74
CA LEU A 117 -3.28 0.17 -1.47
C LEU A 117 -4.61 0.35 -0.77
N SER A 118 -5.06 1.61 -0.67
CA SER A 118 -6.35 1.94 -0.06
C SER A 118 -7.06 3.08 -0.76
N PHE A 119 -8.38 3.14 -0.61
CA PHE A 119 -9.18 4.29 -0.99
C PHE A 119 -10.45 4.40 -0.14
N ALA A 120 -11.06 5.58 -0.12
CA ALA A 120 -12.19 5.87 0.75
C ALA A 120 -13.16 6.89 0.15
N THR A 121 -14.45 6.78 0.45
CA THR A 121 -15.49 7.71 -0.04
C THR A 121 -15.40 9.11 0.56
N TYR A 122 -14.83 9.25 1.75
CA TYR A 122 -14.72 10.54 2.45
C TYR A 122 -13.51 11.37 1.98
N ASP A 123 -12.63 10.78 1.18
CA ASP A 123 -11.50 11.46 0.58
C ASP A 123 -11.86 11.84 -0.86
N PRO A 124 -12.11 13.13 -1.17
CA PRO A 124 -12.46 13.55 -2.52
C PRO A 124 -11.33 13.40 -3.53
N GLU A 125 -10.09 13.22 -3.05
CA GLU A 125 -8.91 12.93 -3.87
C GLU A 125 -8.63 11.42 -3.96
N SER A 126 -9.49 10.62 -3.37
CA SER A 126 -9.33 9.16 -3.34
C SER A 126 -9.33 8.57 -4.75
N ILE A 127 -8.40 7.66 -4.97
CA ILE A 127 -8.20 7.01 -6.26
C ILE A 127 -9.02 5.73 -6.30
N GLU A 128 -9.75 5.55 -7.39
CA GLU A 128 -10.59 4.37 -7.57
C GLU A 128 -9.76 3.09 -7.60
N MET A 129 -10.18 2.11 -6.80
CA MET A 129 -9.56 0.81 -6.67
C MET A 129 -10.61 -0.29 -6.77
N LYS A 130 -10.22 -1.44 -7.36
CA LYS A 130 -11.01 -2.65 -7.37
C LYS A 130 -10.11 -3.82 -6.96
N LEU A 131 -10.57 -4.62 -6.01
CA LEU A 131 -9.88 -5.83 -5.59
C LEU A 131 -10.35 -7.06 -6.38
N SER A 132 -9.55 -8.10 -6.35
CA SER A 132 -9.97 -9.44 -6.74
C SER A 132 -11.23 -9.88 -5.97
N GLY A 133 -12.03 -10.77 -6.55
CA GLY A 133 -13.37 -11.07 -6.03
C GLY A 133 -14.43 -10.00 -6.33
N ASP A 134 -14.14 -9.08 -7.25
CA ASP A 134 -15.05 -8.00 -7.71
C ASP A 134 -15.42 -6.99 -6.60
N ILE A 135 -14.51 -6.77 -5.64
CA ILE A 135 -14.74 -5.94 -4.46
C ILE A 135 -14.36 -4.49 -4.74
N THR A 136 -15.28 -3.58 -4.43
CA THR A 136 -15.11 -2.12 -4.56
C THR A 136 -15.65 -1.40 -3.31
N LEU A 137 -15.54 -0.07 -3.30
CA LEU A 137 -16.30 0.76 -2.35
C LEU A 137 -17.80 0.46 -2.46
N GLY A 138 -18.48 0.54 -1.33
CA GLY A 138 -19.89 0.22 -1.22
C GLY A 138 -20.20 -1.27 -1.14
N ALA A 139 -19.20 -2.15 -1.06
CA ALA A 139 -19.39 -3.57 -0.80
C ALA A 139 -20.16 -3.80 0.52
N ASP A 140 -21.09 -4.74 0.51
CA ASP A 140 -21.96 -5.05 1.65
C ASP A 140 -21.21 -5.89 2.69
N LYS A 141 -21.25 -5.50 3.96
CA LYS A 141 -20.56 -6.17 5.06
C LYS A 141 -20.93 -7.64 5.18
N ALA A 142 -22.23 -7.96 5.09
CA ALA A 142 -22.69 -9.32 5.23
C ALA A 142 -22.28 -10.20 4.03
N GLU A 143 -22.22 -9.61 2.82
CA GLU A 143 -21.71 -10.30 1.64
C GLU A 143 -20.20 -10.58 1.75
N LEU A 144 -19.42 -9.62 2.24
CA LEU A 144 -17.97 -9.80 2.47
C LEU A 144 -17.70 -10.92 3.49
N ILE A 145 -18.42 -10.93 4.61
CA ILE A 145 -18.31 -12.00 5.62
C ILE A 145 -18.68 -13.36 5.02
N LYS A 146 -19.76 -13.44 4.26
CA LYS A 146 -20.17 -14.66 3.58
C LYS A 146 -19.10 -15.16 2.59
N MET A 147 -18.51 -14.27 1.79
CA MET A 147 -17.40 -14.63 0.90
C MET A 147 -16.20 -15.19 1.67
N ALA A 148 -15.86 -14.57 2.79
CA ALA A 148 -14.78 -15.04 3.66
C ALA A 148 -15.08 -16.43 4.26
N ASP A 149 -16.31 -16.65 4.75
CA ASP A 149 -16.74 -17.93 5.33
C ASP A 149 -16.71 -19.07 4.30
N GLU A 150 -17.14 -18.81 3.06
CA GLU A 150 -17.11 -19.77 1.94
C GLU A 150 -15.68 -20.24 1.61
N LYS A 151 -14.68 -19.38 1.83
CA LYS A 151 -13.26 -19.67 1.65
C LYS A 151 -12.58 -20.19 2.91
N GLY A 152 -13.26 -20.15 4.05
CA GLY A 152 -12.68 -20.55 5.36
C GLY A 152 -11.70 -19.51 5.92
N TYR A 153 -11.84 -18.24 5.52
CA TYR A 153 -11.04 -17.13 6.04
C TYR A 153 -11.52 -16.70 7.42
N ILE A 154 -10.67 -15.97 8.12
CA ILE A 154 -10.97 -15.42 9.43
C ILE A 154 -11.44 -13.98 9.24
N SER A 155 -12.58 -13.65 9.85
CA SER A 155 -13.13 -12.30 9.92
C SER A 155 -12.99 -11.76 11.33
N GLU A 156 -12.39 -10.57 11.47
CA GLU A 156 -12.42 -9.78 12.70
C GLU A 156 -13.28 -8.54 12.45
N GLU A 157 -14.32 -8.35 13.24
CA GLU A 157 -15.26 -7.26 13.03
C GLU A 157 -15.67 -6.54 14.31
N ASN A 158 -16.11 -5.31 14.16
CA ASN A 158 -16.92 -4.55 15.10
C ASN A 158 -17.96 -3.72 14.31
N ASP A 159 -18.64 -2.78 14.92
CA ASP A 159 -19.73 -2.04 14.28
C ASP A 159 -19.32 -1.33 12.97
N ASP A 160 -18.11 -0.78 12.92
CA ASP A 160 -17.61 0.06 11.83
C ASP A 160 -16.38 -0.48 11.10
N TYR A 161 -15.99 -1.72 11.37
CA TYR A 161 -14.74 -2.29 10.90
C TYR A 161 -14.90 -3.77 10.56
N LEU A 162 -14.20 -4.22 9.53
CA LEU A 162 -14.06 -5.61 9.15
C LEU A 162 -12.66 -5.83 8.57
N ARG A 163 -11.90 -6.78 9.13
CA ARG A 163 -10.66 -7.27 8.53
C ARG A 163 -10.79 -8.76 8.25
N ILE A 164 -10.44 -9.17 7.05
CA ILE A 164 -10.47 -10.56 6.59
C ILE A 164 -9.04 -10.97 6.24
N TYR A 165 -8.64 -12.18 6.65
CA TYR A 165 -7.32 -12.72 6.38
C TYR A 165 -7.36 -14.26 6.32
N PRO A 166 -6.43 -14.92 5.55
CA PRO A 166 -6.50 -16.36 5.31
C PRO A 166 -6.33 -17.24 6.54
N ASN A 167 -5.48 -16.84 7.46
CA ASN A 167 -5.16 -17.60 8.69
C ASN A 167 -4.51 -16.68 9.72
N LYS A 168 -4.34 -17.17 10.95
CA LYS A 168 -3.82 -16.35 12.07
C LYS A 168 -2.42 -15.78 11.84
N ASP A 169 -1.59 -16.49 11.09
CA ASP A 169 -0.20 -16.06 10.81
C ASP A 169 -0.17 -14.96 9.74
N SER A 170 -1.23 -14.84 8.95
CA SER A 170 -1.40 -13.84 7.88
C SER A 170 -2.03 -12.53 8.34
N LYS A 171 -2.53 -12.43 9.58
CA LYS A 171 -3.32 -11.30 10.07
C LYS A 171 -2.73 -9.91 9.81
N ILE A 172 -1.41 -9.79 9.83
CA ILE A 172 -0.70 -8.52 9.62
C ILE A 172 0.06 -8.47 8.28
N ARG A 173 0.05 -9.57 7.52
CA ARG A 173 0.83 -9.72 6.29
C ARG A 173 -0.03 -9.76 5.04
N ASN A 174 -1.16 -10.46 5.12
CA ASN A 174 -2.06 -10.63 3.98
C ASN A 174 -3.49 -10.47 4.47
N TYR A 175 -4.08 -9.33 4.19
CA TYR A 175 -5.44 -9.01 4.61
C TYR A 175 -6.13 -8.04 3.65
N VAL A 176 -7.45 -8.06 3.69
CA VAL A 176 -8.29 -6.96 3.20
C VAL A 176 -9.04 -6.36 4.38
N GLU A 177 -9.17 -5.05 4.38
CA GLU A 177 -9.76 -4.29 5.48
C GLU A 177 -10.80 -3.32 4.96
N PHE A 178 -11.88 -3.18 5.71
CA PHE A 178 -13.01 -2.33 5.36
C PHE A 178 -13.41 -1.49 6.56
N TRP A 179 -13.68 -0.21 6.30
CA TRP A 179 -14.33 0.67 7.26
C TRP A 179 -15.70 1.07 6.76
N PHE A 180 -16.66 1.14 7.67
CA PHE A 180 -18.06 1.42 7.42
C PHE A 180 -18.44 2.72 8.11
N ASN A 181 -19.12 3.63 7.40
CA ASN A 181 -19.51 4.92 7.98
C ASN A 181 -20.80 4.76 8.80
N LYS A 182 -20.76 5.12 10.07
CA LYS A 182 -21.92 5.05 10.99
C LYS A 182 -23.04 6.03 10.66
N ASP A 183 -22.70 7.15 10.01
CA ASP A 183 -23.62 8.25 9.77
C ASP A 183 -24.41 8.13 8.45
N GLU A 184 -24.01 7.21 7.56
CA GLU A 184 -24.66 7.01 6.26
C GLU A 184 -25.30 5.63 6.17
N ASP A 185 -24.63 4.68 5.52
CA ASP A 185 -25.05 3.28 5.43
C ASP A 185 -24.00 2.39 6.10
N SER A 186 -24.25 2.05 7.36
CA SER A 186 -23.29 1.28 8.18
C SER A 186 -23.02 -0.13 7.67
N ASN A 187 -23.72 -0.57 6.61
CA ASN A 187 -23.50 -1.87 5.97
C ASN A 187 -22.66 -1.78 4.70
N LYS A 188 -22.36 -0.56 4.23
CA LYS A 188 -21.60 -0.34 3.00
C LYS A 188 -20.18 0.13 3.29
N ALA A 189 -19.20 -0.49 2.65
CA ALA A 189 -17.79 -0.14 2.83
C ALA A 189 -17.54 1.29 2.34
N ALA A 190 -17.15 2.16 3.28
CA ALA A 190 -16.73 3.54 3.02
C ALA A 190 -15.23 3.64 2.72
N SER A 191 -14.44 2.64 3.14
CA SER A 191 -13.04 2.52 2.81
C SER A 191 -12.67 1.06 2.59
N VAL A 192 -11.73 0.82 1.70
CA VAL A 192 -11.20 -0.50 1.36
C VAL A 192 -9.69 -0.42 1.33
N THR A 193 -9.02 -1.38 1.94
CA THR A 193 -7.57 -1.52 1.94
C THR A 193 -7.20 -2.96 1.60
N ALA A 194 -6.25 -3.15 0.70
CA ALA A 194 -5.59 -4.43 0.46
C ALA A 194 -4.13 -4.35 0.89
N HIS A 195 -3.67 -5.33 1.65
CA HIS A 195 -2.28 -5.45 2.10
C HIS A 195 -1.76 -6.86 1.85
N HIS A 196 -0.60 -6.96 1.18
CA HIS A 196 0.09 -8.21 0.89
C HIS A 196 1.60 -8.06 1.10
N GLU A 197 2.20 -9.02 1.81
CA GLU A 197 3.65 -9.19 2.00
C GLU A 197 4.19 -10.37 1.19
#